data_ba7195c0263d4a46d0595451b8107e1c
#
_entry.id   ba7195c0263d4a46d0595451b8107e1c
#
_cell.length_a   1.000
_cell.length_b   1.000
_cell.length_c   1.000
_cell.angle_alpha   90.00
_cell.angle_beta   90.00
_cell.angle_gamma   90.00
#
_symmetry.space_group_name_H-M   'P 1'
#
loop_
_entity.id
_entity.type
_entity.pdbx_description
1 polymer ?
#
loop_
_entity_poly.entity_id
_entity_poly.type
_entity_poly.pdbx_seq_one_letter_code
_entity_poly.pdbx_strand_id
1 'polypeptide(L)'
;VTRAIRPPVYKTGALGLAAALILSACSNQPAATDPAAAAGYPVTVENCGDEITFDAAPQRLMLLKSASVPALHELGVLDRAVARAGAFPQAYFDDATLAELDDIAQLTSDVDATGHLQISREVVIAQEPDLVFGEVENLSRNSLAQVDINLLEEPAFCSTSPDTKPDFESIYDQLRLYGKVFDKPDEAETYITELQDRVAAAQADVAENENRTAAVLYPTVGGGTTYAYGTGSMAHPQLEAAGFTNVFENTSERVFEVSSEQLLGLDPDIIILLHTDGDPADVENALRDLPGASDLTAVKNDQVMTQLLNFTEPATPLSVTGLEHIVEEFQP
;
A
#
# COMPACT_ATOMS: atom_id res chain seq x y z
N VAL A 1 -1.97 -5.89 -83.48
CA VAL A 1 -1.10 -5.35 -84.53
C VAL A 1 0.28 -5.15 -83.99
N THR A 2 1.16 -6.07 -84.37
CA THR A 2 2.53 -6.20 -84.58
C THR A 2 3.42 -4.89 -84.53
N ARG A 3 4.52 -4.89 -83.77
CA ARG A 3 5.86 -4.97 -84.45
C ARG A 3 7.01 -4.93 -83.42
N ALA A 4 7.81 -5.95 -83.41
CA ALA A 4 9.16 -6.02 -82.87
C ALA A 4 10.19 -5.31 -83.75
N ILE A 5 11.25 -4.76 -83.17
CA ILE A 5 12.52 -4.57 -83.83
C ILE A 5 13.67 -4.64 -82.78
N ARG A 6 14.61 -5.55 -83.04
CA ARG A 6 15.97 -5.73 -82.45
C ARG A 6 17.01 -5.18 -83.47
N PRO A 7 18.35 -5.30 -83.18
CA PRO A 7 19.30 -4.50 -82.39
C PRO A 7 20.28 -3.73 -83.28
N PRO A 8 21.43 -3.27 -82.83
CA PRO A 8 22.63 -4.07 -82.89
C PRO A 8 23.72 -3.84 -81.82
N VAL A 9 24.54 -4.83 -81.72
CA VAL A 9 25.79 -5.05 -80.98
C VAL A 9 26.93 -4.27 -81.70
N TYR A 10 27.84 -3.66 -80.94
CA TYR A 10 29.27 -3.55 -81.34
C TYR A 10 30.22 -3.64 -80.16
N LYS A 11 31.31 -4.34 -80.41
CA LYS A 11 32.35 -4.89 -79.54
C LYS A 11 33.53 -3.89 -79.38
N THR A 12 34.38 -4.30 -78.40
CA THR A 12 35.82 -4.05 -78.19
C THR A 12 36.15 -2.73 -77.52
N GLY A 13 36.99 -2.61 -76.55
CA GLY A 13 38.03 -3.44 -75.97
C GLY A 13 38.98 -2.54 -75.21
N ALA A 14 39.68 -3.02 -74.28
CA ALA A 14 40.98 -2.60 -73.77
C ALA A 14 41.16 -2.40 -72.29
N LEU A 15 42.03 -3.26 -71.81
CA LEU A 15 42.75 -3.34 -70.52
C LEU A 15 43.08 -1.96 -69.91
N GLY A 16 42.85 -1.86 -68.61
CA GLY A 16 43.42 -0.85 -67.72
C GLY A 16 43.50 -1.39 -66.31
N LEU A 17 44.68 -1.87 -65.95
CA LEU A 17 45.04 -2.31 -64.56
C LEU A 17 45.11 -1.06 -63.70
N ALA A 18 44.26 -0.91 -62.72
CA ALA A 18 44.39 0.10 -61.68
C ALA A 18 44.05 -0.51 -60.30
N ALA A 19 45.01 -0.38 -59.41
CA ALA A 19 45.09 -0.93 -58.08
C ALA A 19 43.90 -0.55 -57.20
N ALA A 20 43.27 -1.54 -56.60
CA ALA A 20 42.26 -1.38 -55.56
C ALA A 20 42.95 -0.98 -54.26
N LEU A 21 42.87 0.27 -53.87
CA LEU A 21 43.07 0.71 -52.51
C LEU A 21 41.76 0.46 -51.73
N ILE A 22 41.77 -0.59 -50.92
CA ILE A 22 40.72 -0.86 -49.94
C ILE A 22 40.88 0.15 -48.81
N LEU A 23 40.14 1.26 -48.85
CA LEU A 23 39.88 2.07 -47.69
C LEU A 23 38.86 1.35 -46.84
N SER A 24 39.33 0.66 -45.79
CA SER A 24 38.52 0.24 -44.65
C SER A 24 38.11 1.51 -43.91
N ALA A 25 37.00 2.12 -44.30
CA ALA A 25 36.31 3.08 -43.46
C ALA A 25 35.72 2.28 -42.29
N CYS A 26 36.44 2.24 -41.16
CA CYS A 26 35.81 1.98 -39.87
C CYS A 26 34.74 3.08 -39.67
N SER A 27 33.49 2.75 -40.00
CA SER A 27 32.37 3.51 -39.49
C SER A 27 32.36 3.29 -37.98
N ASN A 28 32.98 4.22 -37.24
CA ASN A 28 32.64 4.44 -35.86
C ASN A 28 31.20 4.97 -35.84
N GLN A 29 30.24 4.06 -36.03
CA GLN A 29 28.89 4.31 -35.60
C GLN A 29 29.00 4.34 -34.08
N PRO A 30 28.68 5.43 -33.40
CA PRO A 30 28.53 5.38 -31.95
C PRO A 30 27.51 4.26 -31.73
N ALA A 31 27.90 3.22 -31.01
CA ALA A 31 26.93 2.32 -30.44
C ALA A 31 25.84 3.21 -29.82
N ALA A 32 24.59 3.02 -30.25
CA ALA A 32 23.50 3.57 -29.50
C ALA A 32 23.79 3.14 -28.04
N THR A 33 24.19 4.10 -27.22
CA THR A 33 24.17 3.91 -25.78
C THR A 33 22.73 3.57 -25.49
N ASP A 34 22.46 2.29 -25.19
CA ASP A 34 21.29 1.95 -24.42
C ASP A 34 21.20 3.00 -23.31
N PRO A 35 20.02 3.61 -23.08
CA PRO A 35 19.87 4.51 -21.96
C PRO A 35 20.44 3.74 -20.77
N ALA A 36 21.54 4.24 -20.20
CA ALA A 36 22.35 3.56 -19.20
C ALA A 36 21.35 2.95 -18.22
N ALA A 37 21.41 1.62 -18.08
CA ALA A 37 20.64 0.94 -17.03
C ALA A 37 20.95 1.73 -15.78
N ALA A 38 19.91 2.36 -15.19
CA ALA A 38 20.08 3.17 -14.00
C ALA A 38 20.77 2.28 -12.97
N ALA A 39 21.80 2.79 -12.30
CA ALA A 39 22.58 1.97 -11.37
C ALA A 39 21.59 1.29 -10.40
N GLY A 40 21.64 -0.04 -10.31
CA GLY A 40 20.73 -0.81 -9.47
C GLY A 40 19.56 -1.51 -10.18
N TYR A 41 19.26 -1.19 -11.42
CA TYR A 41 18.16 -1.82 -12.18
C TYR A 41 18.67 -2.81 -13.26
N PRO A 42 17.85 -3.82 -13.65
CA PRO A 42 16.48 -4.09 -13.18
C PRO A 42 16.41 -4.60 -11.74
N VAL A 43 15.31 -4.27 -11.06
CA VAL A 43 14.99 -4.73 -9.71
C VAL A 43 13.76 -5.61 -9.77
N THR A 44 13.82 -6.80 -9.16
CA THR A 44 12.67 -7.69 -8.99
C THR A 44 12.32 -7.78 -7.50
N VAL A 45 11.04 -7.61 -7.20
CA VAL A 45 10.45 -7.75 -5.87
C VAL A 45 9.30 -8.75 -5.90
N GLU A 46 9.04 -9.40 -4.78
CA GLU A 46 7.84 -10.22 -4.61
C GLU A 46 6.76 -9.38 -3.94
N ASN A 47 5.53 -9.41 -4.48
CA ASN A 47 4.39 -8.74 -3.88
C ASN A 47 3.11 -9.52 -4.18
N CYS A 48 2.38 -9.92 -3.16
CA CYS A 48 1.17 -10.75 -3.26
C CYS A 48 1.40 -12.09 -3.98
N GLY A 49 2.59 -12.69 -3.85
CA GLY A 49 2.92 -13.98 -4.48
C GLY A 49 3.34 -13.88 -5.95
N ASP A 50 3.43 -12.68 -6.51
CA ASP A 50 3.92 -12.43 -7.86
C ASP A 50 5.31 -11.76 -7.82
N GLU A 51 6.18 -12.11 -8.78
CA GLU A 51 7.43 -11.40 -9.04
C GLU A 51 7.17 -10.20 -9.96
N ILE A 52 7.53 -9.01 -9.50
CA ILE A 52 7.35 -7.75 -10.24
C ILE A 52 8.73 -7.17 -10.54
N THR A 53 9.01 -6.91 -11.80
CA THR A 53 10.29 -6.36 -12.25
C THR A 53 10.13 -4.90 -12.66
N PHE A 54 11.06 -4.08 -12.19
CA PHE A 54 11.19 -2.67 -12.52
C PHE A 54 12.51 -2.48 -13.29
N ASP A 55 12.43 -1.98 -14.51
CA ASP A 55 13.62 -1.68 -15.34
C ASP A 55 14.28 -0.35 -14.96
N ALA A 56 13.54 0.49 -14.24
CA ALA A 56 13.99 1.77 -13.67
C ALA A 56 13.13 2.14 -12.47
N ALA A 57 13.59 3.11 -11.65
CA ALA A 57 12.78 3.68 -10.58
C ALA A 57 11.50 4.30 -11.13
N PRO A 58 10.31 3.95 -10.59
CA PRO A 58 9.06 4.54 -11.01
C PRO A 58 9.06 6.08 -10.88
N GLN A 59 8.48 6.76 -11.87
CA GLN A 59 8.45 8.22 -11.96
C GLN A 59 7.03 8.78 -12.02
N ARG A 60 6.02 7.95 -12.22
CA ARG A 60 4.63 8.37 -12.38
C ARG A 60 3.72 7.45 -11.55
N LEU A 61 3.45 7.86 -10.32
CA LEU A 61 2.70 7.03 -9.37
C LEU A 61 1.22 7.37 -9.46
N MET A 62 0.37 6.34 -9.33
CA MET A 62 -1.07 6.49 -9.11
C MET A 62 -1.43 5.88 -7.76
N LEU A 63 -2.06 6.66 -6.89
CA LEU A 63 -2.44 6.24 -5.54
C LEU A 63 -3.93 5.92 -5.50
N LEU A 64 -4.29 4.66 -5.24
CA LEU A 64 -5.69 4.22 -5.07
C LEU A 64 -6.05 3.97 -3.60
N LYS A 65 -5.05 4.01 -2.72
CA LYS A 65 -5.20 3.85 -1.26
C LYS A 65 -4.23 4.80 -0.55
N SER A 66 -4.60 5.24 0.64
CA SER A 66 -3.80 6.17 1.44
C SER A 66 -2.69 5.50 2.26
N ALA A 67 -2.71 4.18 2.37
CA ALA A 67 -1.82 3.42 3.26
C ALA A 67 -0.33 3.56 2.92
N SER A 68 0.03 3.67 1.63
CA SER A 68 1.42 3.84 1.18
C SER A 68 1.98 5.26 1.33
N VAL A 69 1.12 6.26 1.55
CA VAL A 69 1.51 7.68 1.51
C VAL A 69 2.64 8.03 2.50
N PRO A 70 2.60 7.63 3.79
CA PRO A 70 3.69 7.97 4.71
C PRO A 70 5.04 7.41 4.26
N ALA A 71 5.06 6.18 3.75
CA ALA A 71 6.28 5.57 3.23
C ALA A 71 6.83 6.32 2.00
N LEU A 72 5.96 6.73 1.07
CA LEU A 72 6.35 7.46 -0.13
C LEU A 72 6.85 8.87 0.20
N HIS A 73 6.26 9.54 1.20
CA HIS A 73 6.71 10.82 1.72
C HIS A 73 8.14 10.72 2.29
N GLU A 74 8.37 9.79 3.21
CA GLU A 74 9.66 9.63 3.88
C GLU A 74 10.78 9.15 2.94
N LEU A 75 10.43 8.40 1.90
CA LEU A 75 11.37 8.07 0.83
C LEU A 75 11.64 9.25 -0.13
N GLY A 76 10.95 10.36 0.01
CA GLY A 76 11.07 11.53 -0.86
C GLY A 76 10.65 11.25 -2.31
N VAL A 77 9.59 10.47 -2.51
CA VAL A 77 9.08 10.08 -3.83
C VAL A 77 7.58 10.33 -4.01
N LEU A 78 6.92 10.91 -3.00
CA LEU A 78 5.49 11.21 -3.07
C LEU A 78 5.17 12.26 -4.16
N ASP A 79 6.09 13.16 -4.43
CA ASP A 79 6.03 14.18 -5.49
C ASP A 79 5.96 13.58 -6.92
N ARG A 80 6.28 12.29 -7.08
CA ARG A 80 6.11 11.55 -8.35
C ARG A 80 4.66 11.12 -8.59
N ALA A 81 3.77 11.27 -7.61
CA ALA A 81 2.37 10.91 -7.79
C ALA A 81 1.66 11.88 -8.75
N VAL A 82 1.18 11.34 -9.87
CA VAL A 82 0.48 12.13 -10.90
C VAL A 82 -1.00 12.29 -10.61
N ALA A 83 -1.58 11.34 -9.86
CA ALA A 83 -2.98 11.40 -9.44
C ALA A 83 -3.23 10.47 -8.25
N ARG A 84 -4.33 10.74 -7.56
CA ARG A 84 -4.88 9.89 -6.48
C ARG A 84 -6.37 9.70 -6.65
N ALA A 85 -6.90 8.59 -6.13
CA ALA A 85 -8.33 8.34 -6.04
C ALA A 85 -8.64 7.54 -4.78
N GLY A 86 -9.82 7.75 -4.20
CA GLY A 86 -10.20 7.16 -2.92
C GLY A 86 -10.15 8.15 -1.76
N ALA A 87 -10.20 7.64 -0.55
CA ALA A 87 -10.19 8.43 0.68
C ALA A 87 -8.76 8.67 1.18
N PHE A 88 -8.45 9.93 1.45
CA PHE A 88 -7.18 10.37 2.05
C PHE A 88 -7.50 11.26 3.26
N PRO A 89 -7.94 10.69 4.39
CA PRO A 89 -8.26 11.45 5.59
C PRO A 89 -7.06 12.26 6.09
N GLN A 90 -7.28 13.55 6.34
CA GLN A 90 -6.20 14.45 6.78
C GLN A 90 -5.55 14.00 8.09
N ALA A 91 -6.32 13.35 8.97
CA ALA A 91 -5.81 12.87 10.26
C ALA A 91 -4.72 11.79 10.16
N TYR A 92 -4.51 11.20 8.98
CA TYR A 92 -3.40 10.26 8.76
C TYR A 92 -2.04 10.94 8.57
N PHE A 93 -2.01 12.22 8.26
CA PHE A 93 -0.83 12.87 7.72
C PHE A 93 -0.49 14.13 8.48
N ASP A 94 0.79 14.42 8.57
CA ASP A 94 1.28 15.69 9.06
C ASP A 94 1.12 16.82 8.02
N ASP A 95 1.40 18.06 8.43
CA ASP A 95 1.25 19.23 7.57
C ASP A 95 2.15 19.17 6.32
N ALA A 96 3.33 18.55 6.39
CA ALA A 96 4.25 18.44 5.26
C ALA A 96 3.72 17.44 4.21
N THR A 97 3.27 16.27 4.65
CA THR A 97 2.64 15.25 3.79
C THR A 97 1.34 15.79 3.18
N LEU A 98 0.53 16.53 3.94
CA LEU A 98 -0.70 17.15 3.44
C LEU A 98 -0.40 18.17 2.34
N ALA A 99 0.65 18.98 2.48
CA ALA A 99 1.04 19.94 1.47
C ALA A 99 1.45 19.24 0.14
N GLU A 100 2.16 18.12 0.21
CA GLU A 100 2.48 17.32 -0.99
C GLU A 100 1.22 16.70 -1.60
N LEU A 101 0.31 16.16 -0.77
CA LEU A 101 -0.95 15.59 -1.24
C LEU A 101 -1.85 16.62 -1.92
N ASP A 102 -1.84 17.88 -1.49
CA ASP A 102 -2.65 18.95 -2.08
C ASP A 102 -2.21 19.28 -3.53
N ASP A 103 -0.95 19.03 -3.87
CA ASP A 103 -0.42 19.18 -5.23
C ASP A 103 -0.77 17.99 -6.14
N ILE A 104 -1.25 16.87 -5.59
CA ILE A 104 -1.62 15.66 -6.35
C ILE A 104 -3.09 15.70 -6.73
N ALA A 105 -3.38 15.58 -8.04
CA ALA A 105 -4.74 15.62 -8.56
C ALA A 105 -5.63 14.52 -7.97
N GLN A 106 -6.71 14.89 -7.29
CA GLN A 106 -7.74 13.96 -6.82
C GLN A 106 -8.74 13.69 -7.96
N LEU A 107 -8.77 12.46 -8.48
CA LEU A 107 -9.65 12.09 -9.60
C LEU A 107 -11.10 11.83 -9.15
N THR A 108 -11.24 11.07 -8.09
CA THR A 108 -12.51 10.77 -7.45
C THR A 108 -12.32 10.31 -6.01
N SER A 109 -13.34 10.50 -5.19
CA SER A 109 -13.47 9.88 -3.86
C SER A 109 -14.72 8.98 -3.80
N ASP A 110 -15.32 8.67 -4.96
CA ASP A 110 -16.54 7.86 -5.01
C ASP A 110 -16.26 6.43 -4.52
N VAL A 111 -17.01 6.01 -3.52
CA VAL A 111 -17.00 4.65 -3.00
C VAL A 111 -18.39 4.04 -3.10
N ASP A 112 -18.45 2.71 -3.18
CA ASP A 112 -19.73 2.00 -3.12
C ASP A 112 -20.27 1.94 -1.68
N ALA A 113 -21.40 1.27 -1.51
CA ALA A 113 -22.05 1.12 -0.20
C ALA A 113 -21.22 0.32 0.83
N THR A 114 -20.15 -0.36 0.37
CA THR A 114 -19.23 -1.12 1.21
C THR A 114 -17.88 -0.40 1.43
N GLY A 115 -17.75 0.83 0.92
CA GLY A 115 -16.56 1.65 1.06
C GLY A 115 -15.45 1.38 0.04
N HIS A 116 -15.71 0.56 -0.99
CA HIS A 116 -14.73 0.27 -2.02
C HIS A 116 -14.70 1.36 -3.10
N LEU A 117 -13.49 1.82 -3.43
CA LEU A 117 -13.27 2.82 -4.46
C LEU A 117 -13.84 2.38 -5.81
N GLN A 118 -14.60 3.29 -6.43
CA GLN A 118 -15.18 3.11 -7.76
C GLN A 118 -14.42 3.96 -8.78
N ILE A 119 -13.53 3.33 -9.53
CA ILE A 119 -12.75 3.98 -10.60
C ILE A 119 -12.60 3.03 -11.78
N SER A 120 -12.70 3.54 -13.01
CA SER A 120 -12.50 2.71 -14.19
C SER A 120 -11.01 2.59 -14.55
N ARG A 121 -10.65 1.45 -15.15
CA ARG A 121 -9.31 1.19 -15.66
C ARG A 121 -8.83 2.27 -16.64
N GLU A 122 -9.73 2.73 -17.52
CA GLU A 122 -9.45 3.73 -18.54
C GLU A 122 -9.05 5.07 -17.91
N VAL A 123 -9.68 5.45 -16.80
CA VAL A 123 -9.35 6.68 -16.06
C VAL A 123 -7.94 6.59 -15.47
N VAL A 124 -7.57 5.43 -14.93
CA VAL A 124 -6.22 5.19 -14.38
C VAL A 124 -5.18 5.20 -15.50
N ILE A 125 -5.39 4.45 -16.60
CA ILE A 125 -4.47 4.39 -17.73
C ILE A 125 -4.29 5.78 -18.38
N ALA A 126 -5.33 6.61 -18.42
CA ALA A 126 -5.25 7.96 -18.98
C ALA A 126 -4.29 8.89 -18.19
N GLN A 127 -3.90 8.55 -16.97
CA GLN A 127 -2.88 9.26 -16.20
C GLN A 127 -1.46 8.84 -16.59
N GLU A 128 -1.32 7.80 -17.41
CA GLU A 128 -0.03 7.23 -17.86
C GLU A 128 0.91 6.93 -16.67
N PRO A 129 0.45 6.23 -15.60
CA PRO A 129 1.32 5.84 -14.51
C PRO A 129 2.26 4.70 -14.96
N ASP A 130 3.43 4.61 -14.34
CA ASP A 130 4.33 3.45 -14.43
C ASP A 130 4.21 2.53 -13.21
N LEU A 131 3.60 3.02 -12.12
CA LEU A 131 3.28 2.24 -10.93
C LEU A 131 1.95 2.70 -10.30
N VAL A 132 1.11 1.72 -9.96
CA VAL A 132 -0.14 1.92 -9.22
C VAL A 132 0.00 1.33 -7.82
N PHE A 133 -0.40 2.08 -6.79
CA PHE A 133 -0.50 1.62 -5.42
C PHE A 133 -1.95 1.30 -5.07
N GLY A 134 -2.20 0.02 -4.75
CA GLY A 134 -3.49 -0.50 -4.34
C GLY A 134 -4.30 -1.13 -5.48
N GLU A 135 -4.83 -2.31 -5.22
CA GLU A 135 -5.77 -3.03 -6.09
C GLU A 135 -7.21 -2.64 -5.73
N VAL A 136 -8.06 -2.51 -6.74
CA VAL A 136 -9.49 -2.28 -6.57
C VAL A 136 -10.28 -3.25 -7.47
N GLU A 137 -11.56 -3.44 -7.19
CA GLU A 137 -12.39 -4.51 -7.77
C GLU A 137 -12.27 -4.63 -9.31
N ASN A 138 -12.23 -3.50 -10.01
CA ASN A 138 -12.19 -3.47 -11.48
C ASN A 138 -10.78 -3.23 -12.06
N LEU A 139 -9.75 -3.23 -11.22
CA LEU A 139 -8.38 -2.89 -11.60
C LEU A 139 -7.40 -3.81 -10.90
N SER A 140 -7.11 -4.94 -11.51
CA SER A 140 -6.17 -5.93 -10.99
C SER A 140 -4.77 -5.76 -11.61
N ARG A 141 -3.76 -6.29 -10.90
CA ARG A 141 -2.39 -6.38 -11.41
C ARG A 141 -2.34 -6.97 -12.82
N ASN A 142 -3.01 -8.10 -13.05
CA ASN A 142 -3.04 -8.75 -14.36
C ASN A 142 -3.63 -7.87 -15.46
N SER A 143 -4.59 -7.01 -15.12
CA SER A 143 -5.20 -6.11 -16.10
C SER A 143 -4.29 -4.93 -16.47
N LEU A 144 -3.49 -4.44 -15.53
CA LEU A 144 -2.53 -3.37 -15.73
C LEU A 144 -1.25 -3.84 -16.43
N ALA A 145 -0.78 -5.04 -16.12
CA ALA A 145 0.39 -5.64 -16.78
C ALA A 145 0.22 -5.80 -18.30
N GLN A 146 -1.02 -5.88 -18.81
CA GLN A 146 -1.29 -5.91 -20.26
C GLN A 146 -0.96 -4.60 -20.98
N VAL A 147 -0.72 -3.53 -20.25
CA VAL A 147 -0.38 -2.19 -20.76
C VAL A 147 0.89 -1.66 -20.10
N ASP A 148 1.75 -2.58 -19.64
CA ASP A 148 3.08 -2.31 -19.06
C ASP A 148 3.04 -1.39 -17.82
N ILE A 149 1.97 -1.47 -17.02
CA ILE A 149 1.84 -0.74 -15.74
C ILE A 149 1.99 -1.74 -14.59
N ASN A 150 2.95 -1.49 -13.71
CA ASN A 150 3.13 -2.26 -12.49
C ASN A 150 2.11 -1.87 -11.41
N LEU A 151 1.78 -2.82 -10.51
CA LEU A 151 0.94 -2.59 -9.35
C LEU A 151 1.58 -3.21 -8.11
N LEU A 152 1.65 -2.42 -7.03
CA LEU A 152 1.98 -2.89 -5.69
C LEU A 152 0.77 -2.79 -4.78
N GLU A 153 0.56 -3.84 -3.97
CA GLU A 153 -0.50 -3.88 -2.98
C GLU A 153 0.08 -4.07 -1.58
N GLU A 154 -0.62 -3.56 -0.57
CA GLU A 154 -0.28 -3.83 0.81
C GLU A 154 -0.54 -5.32 1.14
N PRO A 155 0.39 -6.00 1.84
CA PRO A 155 0.29 -7.44 2.07
C PRO A 155 -1.03 -7.91 2.66
N ALA A 156 -1.64 -7.12 3.55
CA ALA A 156 -2.92 -7.42 4.18
C ALA A 156 -4.11 -7.47 3.20
N PHE A 157 -3.97 -6.88 2.02
CA PHE A 157 -5.01 -6.82 0.99
C PHE A 157 -4.74 -7.74 -0.20
N CYS A 158 -3.66 -8.52 -0.14
CA CYS A 158 -3.39 -9.52 -1.16
C CYS A 158 -4.47 -10.60 -1.17
N SER A 159 -5.04 -10.89 -2.33
CA SER A 159 -6.05 -11.95 -2.50
C SER A 159 -5.52 -13.35 -2.19
N THR A 160 -4.20 -13.53 -2.24
CA THR A 160 -3.48 -14.78 -1.99
C THR A 160 -2.54 -14.66 -0.81
N SER A 161 -2.85 -13.82 0.17
CA SER A 161 -2.01 -13.69 1.37
C SER A 161 -1.79 -15.05 2.01
N PRO A 162 -0.54 -15.45 2.24
CA PRO A 162 -0.28 -16.60 3.11
C PRO A 162 -0.86 -16.31 4.51
N ASP A 163 -1.15 -17.38 5.28
CA ASP A 163 -1.54 -17.31 6.70
C ASP A 163 -0.41 -16.72 7.57
N THR A 164 0.11 -15.56 7.19
CA THR A 164 1.14 -14.86 7.94
C THR A 164 0.50 -13.95 8.95
N LYS A 165 0.92 -14.10 10.19
CA LYS A 165 0.57 -13.14 11.24
C LYS A 165 1.41 -11.89 11.02
N PRO A 166 0.80 -10.74 10.75
CA PRO A 166 1.55 -9.49 10.63
C PRO A 166 2.15 -9.11 11.99
N ASP A 167 3.25 -8.40 11.93
CA ASP A 167 3.91 -7.77 13.06
C ASP A 167 4.55 -6.44 12.63
N PHE A 168 5.29 -5.78 13.51
CA PHE A 168 5.98 -4.54 13.15
C PHE A 168 7.09 -4.76 12.11
N GLU A 169 7.71 -5.96 12.06
CA GLU A 169 8.69 -6.29 11.02
C GLU A 169 8.04 -6.31 9.64
N SER A 170 6.76 -6.66 9.53
CA SER A 170 6.01 -6.59 8.27
C SER A 170 5.96 -5.17 7.70
N ILE A 171 5.90 -4.14 8.56
CA ILE A 171 6.01 -2.73 8.16
C ILE A 171 7.39 -2.43 7.59
N TYR A 172 8.44 -2.90 8.29
CA TYR A 172 9.84 -2.64 7.91
C TYR A 172 10.19 -3.36 6.60
N ASP A 173 9.71 -4.57 6.40
CA ASP A 173 9.91 -5.32 5.15
C ASP A 173 9.23 -4.63 3.97
N GLN A 174 8.05 -4.06 4.15
CA GLN A 174 7.37 -3.28 3.12
C GLN A 174 8.14 -1.99 2.78
N LEU A 175 8.70 -1.30 3.79
CA LEU A 175 9.57 -0.14 3.59
C LEU A 175 10.85 -0.50 2.83
N ARG A 176 11.48 -1.63 3.15
CA ARG A 176 12.65 -2.14 2.41
C ARG A 176 12.29 -2.46 0.96
N LEU A 177 11.11 -3.04 0.73
CA LEU A 177 10.61 -3.28 -0.62
C LEU A 177 10.48 -1.98 -1.40
N TYR A 178 9.84 -0.96 -0.83
CA TYR A 178 9.74 0.35 -1.47
C TYR A 178 11.10 1.02 -1.65
N GLY A 179 11.99 0.98 -0.65
CA GLY A 179 13.35 1.46 -0.76
C GLY A 179 14.11 0.82 -1.93
N LYS A 180 13.93 -0.50 -2.13
CA LYS A 180 14.50 -1.23 -3.26
C LYS A 180 13.89 -0.81 -4.61
N VAL A 181 12.56 -0.63 -4.67
CA VAL A 181 11.84 -0.25 -5.90
C VAL A 181 12.19 1.17 -6.35
N PHE A 182 12.45 2.08 -5.43
CA PHE A 182 12.74 3.50 -5.72
C PHE A 182 14.23 3.87 -5.70
N ASP A 183 15.13 2.90 -5.45
CA ASP A 183 16.58 3.12 -5.25
C ASP A 183 16.84 4.09 -4.07
N LYS A 184 16.13 3.83 -2.96
CA LYS A 184 16.13 4.61 -1.71
C LYS A 184 16.36 3.72 -0.47
N PRO A 185 17.35 2.79 -0.49
CA PRO A 185 17.53 1.86 0.64
C PRO A 185 17.97 2.56 1.92
N ASP A 186 18.77 3.62 1.83
CA ASP A 186 19.28 4.34 3.00
C ASP A 186 18.18 5.16 3.69
N GLU A 187 17.29 5.78 2.90
CA GLU A 187 16.11 6.49 3.39
C GLU A 187 15.14 5.51 4.07
N ALA A 188 14.93 4.33 3.47
CA ALA A 188 14.09 3.30 4.05
C ALA A 188 14.60 2.81 5.40
N GLU A 189 15.90 2.48 5.53
CA GLU A 189 16.49 2.04 6.81
C GLU A 189 16.53 3.15 7.86
N THR A 190 16.66 4.41 7.45
CA THR A 190 16.56 5.57 8.35
C THR A 190 15.14 5.65 8.96
N TYR A 191 14.12 5.58 8.12
CA TYR A 191 12.74 5.63 8.59
C TYR A 191 12.36 4.39 9.41
N ILE A 192 12.84 3.20 9.03
CA ILE A 192 12.67 1.98 9.84
C ILE A 192 13.22 2.17 11.24
N THR A 193 14.43 2.74 11.37
CA THR A 193 15.05 2.99 12.68
C THR A 193 14.18 3.94 13.51
N GLU A 194 13.66 5.00 12.92
CA GLU A 194 12.74 5.92 13.59
C GLU A 194 11.47 5.21 14.08
N LEU A 195 10.85 4.39 13.23
CA LEU A 195 9.65 3.63 13.62
C LEU A 195 9.93 2.62 14.73
N GLN A 196 11.10 1.96 14.72
CA GLN A 196 11.53 1.05 15.78
C GLN A 196 11.71 1.79 17.12
N ASP A 197 12.30 2.98 17.09
CA ASP A 197 12.46 3.82 18.29
C ASP A 197 11.10 4.27 18.82
N ARG A 198 10.14 4.63 17.96
CA ARG A 198 8.77 4.99 18.34
C ARG A 198 8.02 3.81 18.97
N VAL A 199 8.09 2.62 18.38
CA VAL A 199 7.50 1.40 18.97
C VAL A 199 8.11 1.11 20.33
N ALA A 200 9.45 1.20 20.47
CA ALA A 200 10.12 0.97 21.73
C ALA A 200 9.74 2.01 22.80
N ALA A 201 9.56 3.27 22.41
CA ALA A 201 9.11 4.34 23.31
C ALA A 201 7.67 4.07 23.78
N ALA A 202 6.74 3.75 22.88
CA ALA A 202 5.37 3.41 23.24
C ALA A 202 5.30 2.22 24.20
N GLN A 203 6.10 1.17 23.95
CA GLN A 203 6.18 0.00 24.87
C GLN A 203 6.78 0.34 26.23
N ALA A 204 7.67 1.32 26.32
CA ALA A 204 8.27 1.75 27.59
C ALA A 204 7.26 2.48 28.50
N ASP A 205 6.22 3.06 27.94
CA ASP A 205 5.14 3.74 28.65
C ASP A 205 4.05 2.78 29.14
N VAL A 206 4.13 1.49 28.74
CA VAL A 206 3.16 0.47 29.16
C VAL A 206 3.42 0.08 30.62
N ALA A 207 2.38 0.19 31.45
CA ALA A 207 2.45 -0.20 32.87
C ALA A 207 2.68 -1.70 33.03
N GLU A 208 3.59 -2.09 33.96
CA GLU A 208 3.81 -3.49 34.29
C GLU A 208 2.55 -4.08 34.98
N ASN A 209 2.07 -5.23 34.46
CA ASN A 209 1.07 -6.11 35.08
C ASN A 209 -0.42 -5.73 34.97
N GLU A 210 -0.85 -5.08 33.94
CA GLU A 210 -2.27 -5.02 33.62
C GLU A 210 -2.63 -6.13 32.62
N ASN A 211 -3.13 -7.27 33.11
CA ASN A 211 -3.72 -8.33 32.28
C ASN A 211 -5.07 -7.87 31.69
N ARG A 212 -5.17 -6.62 31.22
CA ARG A 212 -6.38 -6.12 30.60
C ARG A 212 -6.56 -6.77 29.22
N THR A 213 -7.81 -7.08 28.93
CA THR A 213 -8.22 -7.63 27.64
C THR A 213 -8.74 -6.52 26.74
N ALA A 214 -8.51 -6.64 25.44
CA ALA A 214 -8.99 -5.66 24.48
C ALA A 214 -9.60 -6.33 23.25
N ALA A 215 -10.56 -5.64 22.62
CA ALA A 215 -11.13 -6.00 21.32
C ALA A 215 -10.96 -4.84 20.34
N VAL A 216 -10.56 -5.15 19.10
CA VAL A 216 -10.64 -4.21 17.98
C VAL A 216 -11.83 -4.59 17.13
N LEU A 217 -12.73 -3.63 16.89
CA LEU A 217 -14.01 -3.85 16.22
C LEU A 217 -14.23 -2.85 15.10
N TYR A 218 -15.00 -3.25 14.11
CA TYR A 218 -15.51 -2.38 13.06
C TYR A 218 -17.04 -2.57 12.96
N PRO A 219 -17.84 -1.80 13.72
CA PRO A 219 -19.29 -1.89 13.65
C PRO A 219 -19.81 -1.19 12.38
N THR A 220 -20.86 -1.75 11.78
CA THR A 220 -21.55 -1.10 10.66
C THR A 220 -22.47 0.01 11.20
N VAL A 221 -22.19 1.26 10.84
CA VAL A 221 -23.05 2.39 11.19
C VAL A 221 -24.44 2.23 10.57
N GLY A 222 -25.47 2.46 11.38
CA GLY A 222 -26.86 2.26 10.95
C GLY A 222 -27.40 0.83 11.15
N GLY A 223 -26.60 -0.05 11.76
CA GLY A 223 -26.95 -1.43 12.08
C GLY A 223 -26.49 -2.42 11.01
N GLY A 224 -26.26 -3.63 11.41
CA GLY A 224 -25.75 -4.70 10.56
C GLY A 224 -24.68 -5.54 11.25
N THR A 225 -23.70 -5.98 10.49
CA THR A 225 -22.60 -6.81 10.97
C THR A 225 -21.58 -5.99 11.74
N THR A 226 -21.11 -6.51 12.86
CA THR A 226 -19.90 -6.04 13.54
C THR A 226 -18.76 -6.98 13.17
N TYR A 227 -17.66 -6.40 12.66
CA TYR A 227 -16.45 -7.15 12.38
C TYR A 227 -15.47 -7.03 13.54
N ALA A 228 -14.69 -8.07 13.76
CA ALA A 228 -13.62 -8.12 14.74
C ALA A 228 -12.30 -8.54 14.09
N TYR A 229 -11.19 -8.24 14.75
CA TYR A 229 -9.85 -8.44 14.22
C TYR A 229 -9.10 -9.49 15.05
N GLY A 230 -8.73 -10.59 14.37
CA GLY A 230 -7.99 -11.71 14.97
C GLY A 230 -6.48 -11.59 14.80
N THR A 231 -5.77 -12.70 14.95
CA THR A 231 -4.30 -12.74 14.93
C THR A 231 -3.69 -12.62 13.52
N GLY A 232 -4.51 -12.71 12.48
CA GLY A 232 -4.12 -12.41 11.10
C GLY A 232 -4.10 -10.91 10.77
N SER A 233 -4.41 -10.04 11.74
CA SER A 233 -4.46 -8.59 11.57
C SER A 233 -3.37 -7.89 12.38
N MET A 234 -2.98 -6.68 11.95
CA MET A 234 -2.06 -5.82 12.69
C MET A 234 -2.62 -5.34 14.04
N ALA A 235 -3.94 -5.45 14.26
CA ALA A 235 -4.56 -5.18 15.55
C ALA A 235 -3.97 -6.05 16.68
N HIS A 236 -3.62 -7.31 16.38
CA HIS A 236 -3.10 -8.21 17.40
C HIS A 236 -1.72 -7.77 17.95
N PRO A 237 -0.65 -7.63 17.15
CA PRO A 237 0.63 -7.16 17.65
C PRO A 237 0.58 -5.72 18.20
N GLN A 238 -0.34 -4.88 17.72
CA GLN A 238 -0.55 -3.54 18.23
C GLN A 238 -1.12 -3.57 19.65
N LEU A 239 -2.12 -4.44 19.95
CA LEU A 239 -2.64 -4.65 21.28
C LEU A 239 -1.58 -5.23 22.21
N GLU A 240 -0.83 -6.26 21.77
CA GLU A 240 0.26 -6.85 22.56
C GLU A 240 1.34 -5.81 22.91
N ALA A 241 1.73 -4.96 21.96
CA ALA A 241 2.69 -3.89 22.18
C ALA A 241 2.17 -2.83 23.16
N ALA A 242 0.86 -2.59 23.19
CA ALA A 242 0.19 -1.71 24.15
C ALA A 242 -0.08 -2.38 25.51
N GLY A 243 0.35 -3.64 25.73
CA GLY A 243 0.20 -4.37 26.99
C GLY A 243 -1.16 -5.03 27.20
N PHE A 244 -1.97 -5.21 26.14
CA PHE A 244 -3.29 -5.81 26.21
C PHE A 244 -3.32 -7.22 25.61
N THR A 245 -4.18 -8.08 26.13
CA THR A 245 -4.49 -9.37 25.53
C THR A 245 -5.66 -9.22 24.55
N ASN A 246 -5.46 -9.56 23.28
CA ASN A 246 -6.55 -9.60 22.32
C ASN A 246 -7.54 -10.71 22.69
N VAL A 247 -8.81 -10.39 22.95
CA VAL A 247 -9.84 -11.40 23.27
C VAL A 247 -10.05 -12.41 22.14
N PHE A 248 -9.57 -12.08 20.94
CA PHE A 248 -9.61 -12.92 19.73
C PHE A 248 -8.25 -13.58 19.40
N GLU A 249 -7.35 -13.73 20.35
CA GLU A 249 -6.01 -14.33 20.16
C GLU A 249 -6.03 -15.76 19.61
N ASN A 250 -7.15 -16.46 19.75
CA ASN A 250 -7.36 -17.81 19.24
C ASN A 250 -8.03 -17.85 17.85
N THR A 251 -8.29 -16.70 17.23
CA THR A 251 -8.91 -16.55 15.91
C THR A 251 -7.84 -16.15 14.90
N SER A 252 -7.55 -17.03 13.93
CA SER A 252 -6.46 -16.80 12.95
C SER A 252 -6.87 -15.88 11.80
N GLU A 253 -8.16 -15.71 11.56
CA GLU A 253 -8.69 -14.82 10.54
C GLU A 253 -8.26 -13.38 10.82
N ARG A 254 -7.97 -12.63 9.74
CA ARG A 254 -7.67 -11.20 9.83
C ARG A 254 -8.90 -10.41 10.30
N VAL A 255 -10.02 -10.62 9.63
CA VAL A 255 -11.30 -9.98 9.89
C VAL A 255 -12.39 -11.03 9.82
N PHE A 256 -13.29 -11.02 10.78
CA PHE A 256 -14.43 -11.97 10.86
C PHE A 256 -15.63 -11.29 11.53
N GLU A 257 -16.81 -11.88 11.33
CA GLU A 257 -18.03 -11.39 11.97
C GLU A 257 -18.10 -11.84 13.43
N VAL A 258 -18.46 -10.92 14.34
CA VAL A 258 -18.71 -11.22 15.75
C VAL A 258 -20.14 -10.88 16.13
N SER A 259 -20.81 -11.79 16.84
CA SER A 259 -22.16 -11.52 17.39
C SER A 259 -22.07 -10.77 18.72
N SER A 260 -23.17 -10.08 19.08
CA SER A 260 -23.28 -9.42 20.39
C SER A 260 -23.13 -10.40 21.55
N GLU A 261 -23.65 -11.63 21.42
CA GLU A 261 -23.54 -12.67 22.44
C GLU A 261 -22.11 -13.15 22.64
N GLN A 262 -21.35 -13.28 21.52
CA GLN A 262 -19.92 -13.62 21.61
C GLN A 262 -19.13 -12.51 22.27
N LEU A 263 -19.37 -11.25 21.88
CA LEU A 263 -18.70 -10.10 22.46
C LEU A 263 -19.00 -9.96 23.96
N LEU A 264 -20.26 -10.14 24.37
CA LEU A 264 -20.67 -10.16 25.77
C LEU A 264 -20.04 -11.33 26.56
N GLY A 265 -19.87 -12.48 25.90
CA GLY A 265 -19.24 -13.64 26.54
C GLY A 265 -17.74 -13.48 26.75
N LEU A 266 -17.06 -12.67 25.91
CA LEU A 266 -15.65 -12.33 26.05
C LEU A 266 -15.42 -11.15 26.99
N ASP A 267 -16.36 -10.23 27.07
CA ASP A 267 -16.42 -9.06 27.96
C ASP A 267 -15.07 -8.31 28.07
N PRO A 268 -14.56 -7.72 26.97
CA PRO A 268 -13.27 -7.04 26.97
C PRO A 268 -13.26 -5.83 27.92
N ASP A 269 -12.10 -5.58 28.54
CA ASP A 269 -11.87 -4.41 29.38
C ASP A 269 -11.77 -3.11 28.56
N ILE A 270 -11.33 -3.23 27.29
CA ILE A 270 -11.10 -2.12 26.37
C ILE A 270 -11.69 -2.48 25.00
N ILE A 271 -12.27 -1.49 24.35
CA ILE A 271 -12.74 -1.61 22.96
C ILE A 271 -12.14 -0.47 22.11
N ILE A 272 -11.51 -0.85 21.00
CA ILE A 272 -11.04 0.07 19.98
C ILE A 272 -11.96 -0.08 18.76
N LEU A 273 -12.62 1.00 18.38
CA LEU A 273 -13.54 1.04 17.24
C LEU A 273 -12.85 1.63 16.03
N LEU A 274 -12.87 0.91 14.93
CA LEU A 274 -12.30 1.36 13.67
C LEU A 274 -13.39 1.91 12.74
N HIS A 275 -13.04 2.95 11.99
CA HIS A 275 -13.85 3.50 10.92
C HIS A 275 -12.98 4.02 9.78
N THR A 276 -13.54 4.19 8.57
CA THR A 276 -12.81 4.72 7.41
C THR A 276 -13.04 6.21 7.19
N ASP A 277 -14.22 6.69 7.56
CA ASP A 277 -14.66 8.08 7.41
C ASP A 277 -15.83 8.37 8.36
N GLY A 278 -16.41 9.55 8.28
CA GLY A 278 -17.59 9.95 9.05
C GLY A 278 -17.28 10.42 10.46
N ASP A 279 -18.35 10.65 11.24
CA ASP A 279 -18.24 11.09 12.62
C ASP A 279 -17.92 9.91 13.54
N PRO A 280 -16.82 9.95 14.32
CA PRO A 280 -16.52 8.93 15.32
C PRO A 280 -17.68 8.60 16.26
N ALA A 281 -18.52 9.59 16.60
CA ALA A 281 -19.69 9.37 17.46
C ALA A 281 -20.72 8.41 16.85
N ASP A 282 -20.83 8.34 15.50
CA ASP A 282 -21.73 7.39 14.84
C ASP A 282 -21.27 5.94 15.05
N VAL A 283 -19.95 5.73 15.08
CA VAL A 283 -19.34 4.42 15.29
C VAL A 283 -19.50 3.97 16.75
N GLU A 284 -19.32 4.89 17.70
CA GLU A 284 -19.63 4.61 19.11
C GLU A 284 -21.11 4.30 19.34
N ASN A 285 -22.01 5.05 18.70
CA ASN A 285 -23.43 4.79 18.76
C ASN A 285 -23.76 3.41 18.21
N ALA A 286 -23.12 3.01 17.08
CA ALA A 286 -23.31 1.67 16.52
C ALA A 286 -22.90 0.54 17.50
N LEU A 287 -21.82 0.72 18.28
CA LEU A 287 -21.48 -0.19 19.37
C LEU A 287 -22.56 -0.19 20.47
N ARG A 288 -22.97 1.00 20.93
CA ARG A 288 -23.93 1.15 22.05
C ARG A 288 -25.32 0.63 21.69
N ASP A 289 -25.69 0.61 20.42
CA ASP A 289 -26.95 0.07 19.91
C ASP A 289 -26.96 -1.46 19.80
N LEU A 290 -25.82 -2.14 19.96
CA LEU A 290 -25.79 -3.60 19.96
C LEU A 290 -26.56 -4.15 21.18
N PRO A 291 -27.33 -5.24 21.01
CA PRO A 291 -28.05 -5.87 22.14
C PRO A 291 -27.11 -6.25 23.30
N GLY A 292 -27.33 -5.66 24.45
CA GLY A 292 -26.54 -5.93 25.68
C GLY A 292 -25.23 -5.13 25.75
N ALA A 293 -24.91 -4.26 24.82
CA ALA A 293 -23.65 -3.47 24.85
C ALA A 293 -23.46 -2.67 26.14
N SER A 294 -24.56 -2.21 26.77
CA SER A 294 -24.52 -1.55 28.11
C SER A 294 -24.00 -2.44 29.23
N ASP A 295 -23.91 -3.75 29.00
CA ASP A 295 -23.40 -4.71 29.98
C ASP A 295 -21.91 -5.01 29.82
N LEU A 296 -21.28 -4.60 28.71
CA LEU A 296 -19.85 -4.72 28.49
C LEU A 296 -19.04 -3.91 29.51
N THR A 297 -17.98 -4.49 30.02
CA THR A 297 -17.06 -3.87 30.99
C THR A 297 -16.44 -2.60 30.39
N ALA A 298 -15.99 -2.64 29.15
CA ALA A 298 -15.43 -1.48 28.43
C ALA A 298 -16.43 -0.31 28.36
N VAL A 299 -17.69 -0.59 28.03
CA VAL A 299 -18.74 0.44 27.91
C VAL A 299 -19.10 1.04 29.26
N LYS A 300 -19.21 0.21 30.32
CA LYS A 300 -19.50 0.67 31.68
C LYS A 300 -18.43 1.57 32.28
N ASN A 301 -17.19 1.30 31.92
CA ASN A 301 -16.03 2.00 32.48
C ASN A 301 -15.52 3.13 31.55
N ASP A 302 -16.23 3.42 30.45
CA ASP A 302 -15.85 4.40 29.44
C ASP A 302 -14.45 4.13 28.83
N GLN A 303 -14.13 2.84 28.64
CA GLN A 303 -12.88 2.34 28.06
C GLN A 303 -13.11 1.98 26.59
N VAL A 304 -13.59 2.95 25.83
CA VAL A 304 -13.88 2.82 24.40
C VAL A 304 -13.22 3.99 23.68
N MET A 305 -12.37 3.71 22.71
CA MET A 305 -11.83 4.71 21.80
C MET A 305 -12.23 4.45 20.36
N THR A 306 -12.19 5.46 19.53
CA THR A 306 -12.35 5.36 18.08
C THR A 306 -11.06 5.79 17.39
N GLN A 307 -10.69 5.11 16.31
CA GLN A 307 -9.64 5.59 15.42
C GLN A 307 -9.90 5.21 13.97
N LEU A 308 -9.30 5.93 13.05
CA LEU A 308 -9.37 5.62 11.62
C LEU A 308 -8.67 4.28 11.33
N LEU A 309 -9.23 3.52 10.38
CA LEU A 309 -8.81 2.15 10.05
C LEU A 309 -7.30 2.01 9.85
N ASN A 310 -6.65 2.92 9.09
CA ASN A 310 -5.25 2.75 8.75
C ASN A 310 -4.29 2.99 9.93
N PHE A 311 -4.76 3.50 11.06
CA PHE A 311 -3.99 3.47 12.31
C PHE A 311 -3.87 2.06 12.92
N THR A 312 -4.61 1.09 12.37
CA THR A 312 -4.50 -0.32 12.75
C THR A 312 -4.19 -1.20 11.54
N GLU A 313 -4.92 -1.05 10.44
CA GLU A 313 -4.85 -1.90 9.24
C GLU A 313 -4.71 -1.09 7.96
N PRO A 314 -3.85 -1.47 7.04
CA PRO A 314 -2.89 -2.59 7.07
C PRO A 314 -1.63 -2.28 7.90
N ALA A 315 -0.69 -3.25 8.00
CA ALA A 315 0.62 -3.05 8.63
C ALA A 315 1.44 -2.01 7.84
N THR A 316 1.38 -0.76 8.27
CA THR A 316 2.06 0.40 7.65
C THR A 316 2.61 1.32 8.75
N PRO A 317 3.40 2.35 8.42
CA PRO A 317 3.86 3.32 9.42
C PRO A 317 2.72 3.93 10.25
N LEU A 318 1.50 4.06 9.70
CA LEU A 318 0.34 4.54 10.45
C LEU A 318 -0.03 3.61 11.62
N SER A 319 0.25 2.31 11.53
CA SER A 319 -0.01 1.39 12.65
C SER A 319 0.90 1.66 13.85
N VAL A 320 2.07 2.27 13.64
CA VAL A 320 2.92 2.75 14.75
C VAL A 320 2.28 3.95 15.44
N THR A 321 1.76 4.90 14.67
CA THR A 321 0.99 6.03 15.23
C THR A 321 -0.27 5.54 15.95
N GLY A 322 -0.95 4.54 15.41
CA GLY A 322 -2.10 3.93 16.08
C GLY A 322 -1.75 3.24 17.42
N LEU A 323 -0.57 2.63 17.51
CA LEU A 323 -0.06 2.12 18.79
C LEU A 323 0.15 3.26 19.80
N GLU A 324 0.75 4.36 19.37
CA GLU A 324 0.95 5.55 20.23
C GLU A 324 -0.39 6.08 20.75
N HIS A 325 -1.42 6.18 19.90
CA HIS A 325 -2.78 6.58 20.30
C HIS A 325 -3.38 5.64 21.35
N ILE A 326 -3.22 4.32 21.17
CA ILE A 326 -3.74 3.31 22.13
C ILE A 326 -3.04 3.44 23.48
N VAL A 327 -1.72 3.64 23.47
CA VAL A 327 -0.93 3.82 24.70
C VAL A 327 -1.31 5.12 25.39
N GLU A 328 -1.41 6.24 24.66
CA GLU A 328 -1.79 7.55 25.20
C GLU A 328 -3.19 7.52 25.84
N GLU A 329 -4.16 6.81 25.24
CA GLU A 329 -5.53 6.76 25.72
C GLU A 329 -5.70 5.86 26.96
N PHE A 330 -5.02 4.69 27.00
CA PHE A 330 -5.32 3.66 27.96
C PHE A 330 -4.22 3.37 28.97
N GLN A 331 -3.02 3.89 28.77
CA GLN A 331 -1.94 3.77 29.75
C GLN A 331 -1.85 5.05 30.59
N PRO A 332 -1.48 4.96 31.89
CA PRO A 332 -1.52 6.08 32.83
C PRO A 332 -0.47 7.15 32.58
#